data_dd16473f208ca73497fd4b63127497fa
#
_entry.id   dd16473f208ca73497fd4b63127497fa
#
_cell.length_a   1.000
_cell.length_b   1.000
_cell.length_c   1.000
_cell.angle_alpha   90.00
_cell.angle_beta   90.00
_cell.angle_gamma   90.00
#
_symmetry.space_group_name_H-M   'P 1'
#
loop_
_entity.id
_entity.type
_entity.pdbx_description
1 polymer ?
#
loop_
_entity_poly.entity_id
_entity_poly.type
_entity_poly.pdbx_seq_one_letter_code
_entity_poly.pdbx_strand_id
1 'polypeptide(L)'
;MKKRYFTLIELLVVIAVIGVLTTMVMVYYSSTRKKARDTQRINDMTTIVKALNSYKSEKGHYPNETPSGSMGYNNWEISIGDGANFMEYLESYLPKTPVDPLNRLAGAIDLSSRDKTFFYAYHHYDSTDPVYNHGCGFASSYAVLAFTTTEVNSNKFKERATCGTFADWGNEFDYSIILPE
;
A
#
# COMPACT_ATOMS: atom_id res chain seq x y z
N MET A 1 -27.65 -15.75 55.35
CA MET A 1 -27.37 -15.17 54.00
C MET A 1 -28.40 -15.75 53.02
N LYS A 2 -29.28 -14.90 52.38
CA LYS A 2 -30.24 -15.37 51.35
C LYS A 2 -29.46 -15.60 50.06
N LYS A 3 -29.38 -16.85 49.58
CA LYS A 3 -28.88 -17.18 48.25
C LYS A 3 -29.88 -16.66 47.21
N ARG A 4 -29.44 -15.71 46.35
CA ARG A 4 -30.21 -15.32 45.18
C ARG A 4 -29.95 -16.32 44.09
N TYR A 5 -30.99 -16.95 43.58
CA TYR A 5 -30.91 -17.87 42.42
C TYR A 5 -31.29 -17.07 41.16
N PHE A 6 -30.53 -17.26 40.11
CA PHE A 6 -30.82 -16.67 38.80
C PHE A 6 -32.03 -17.40 38.19
N THR A 7 -32.96 -16.65 37.65
CA THR A 7 -34.08 -17.23 36.92
C THR A 7 -33.71 -17.59 35.49
N LEU A 8 -34.30 -18.63 34.91
CA LEU A 8 -34.07 -19.04 33.51
C LEU A 8 -34.41 -17.91 32.55
N ILE A 9 -35.42 -17.11 32.86
CA ILE A 9 -35.83 -15.99 32.01
C ILE A 9 -34.80 -14.85 32.03
N GLU A 10 -34.15 -14.56 33.15
CA GLU A 10 -33.07 -13.57 33.22
C GLU A 10 -31.89 -13.96 32.34
N LEU A 11 -31.54 -15.23 32.34
CA LEU A 11 -30.47 -15.74 31.47
C LEU A 11 -30.84 -15.63 29.97
N LEU A 12 -32.10 -16.00 29.64
CA LEU A 12 -32.60 -15.96 28.27
C LEU A 12 -32.59 -14.56 27.69
N VAL A 13 -33.04 -13.55 28.48
CA VAL A 13 -33.04 -12.15 28.06
C VAL A 13 -31.61 -11.65 27.83
N VAL A 14 -30.65 -12.00 28.69
CA VAL A 14 -29.25 -11.58 28.55
C VAL A 14 -28.66 -12.12 27.27
N ILE A 15 -28.80 -13.41 26.97
CA ILE A 15 -28.25 -13.99 25.72
C ILE A 15 -28.93 -13.41 24.48
N ALA A 16 -30.23 -13.08 24.53
CA ALA A 16 -30.93 -12.45 23.42
C ALA A 16 -30.37 -11.03 23.15
N VAL A 17 -30.15 -10.24 24.19
CA VAL A 17 -29.59 -8.88 24.08
C VAL A 17 -28.13 -8.95 23.53
N ILE A 18 -27.29 -9.85 24.07
CA ILE A 18 -25.92 -10.05 23.59
C ILE A 18 -25.93 -10.47 22.12
N GLY A 19 -26.84 -11.36 21.72
CA GLY A 19 -26.98 -11.79 20.33
C GLY A 19 -27.24 -10.62 19.38
N VAL A 20 -28.17 -9.72 19.73
CA VAL A 20 -28.45 -8.53 18.92
C VAL A 20 -27.27 -7.55 18.87
N LEU A 21 -26.62 -7.29 20.00
CA LEU A 21 -25.46 -6.39 20.05
C LEU A 21 -24.30 -6.92 19.24
N THR A 22 -24.04 -8.21 19.27
CA THR A 22 -22.94 -8.85 18.55
C THR A 22 -23.07 -8.70 17.03
N THR A 23 -24.29 -8.79 16.49
CA THR A 23 -24.51 -8.60 15.05
C THR A 23 -24.16 -7.20 14.56
N MET A 24 -24.49 -6.17 15.34
CA MET A 24 -24.13 -4.78 15.01
C MET A 24 -22.61 -4.57 15.02
N VAL A 25 -21.91 -5.11 16.01
CA VAL A 25 -20.45 -4.96 16.15
C VAL A 25 -19.71 -5.57 14.96
N MET A 26 -20.14 -6.72 14.42
CA MET A 26 -19.45 -7.39 13.30
C MET A 26 -19.36 -6.52 12.04
N VAL A 27 -20.42 -5.79 11.69
CA VAL A 27 -20.46 -4.92 10.51
C VAL A 27 -19.47 -3.75 10.66
N TYR A 28 -19.48 -3.09 11.82
CA TYR A 28 -18.55 -1.97 12.09
C TYR A 28 -17.10 -2.41 12.17
N TYR A 29 -16.84 -3.60 12.70
CA TYR A 29 -15.48 -4.14 12.84
C TYR A 29 -14.80 -4.36 11.49
N SER A 30 -15.51 -4.92 10.51
CA SER A 30 -14.98 -5.11 9.16
C SER A 30 -14.58 -3.79 8.49
N SER A 31 -15.43 -2.78 8.55
CA SER A 31 -15.17 -1.45 7.99
C SER A 31 -13.98 -0.76 8.67
N THR A 32 -13.90 -0.87 10.00
CA THR A 32 -12.81 -0.27 10.79
C THR A 32 -11.47 -0.90 10.45
N ARG A 33 -11.40 -2.23 10.28
CA ARG A 33 -10.16 -2.91 9.86
C ARG A 33 -9.68 -2.47 8.49
N LYS A 34 -10.58 -2.28 7.53
CA LYS A 34 -10.24 -1.75 6.20
C LYS A 34 -9.64 -0.36 6.29
N LYS A 35 -10.28 0.55 7.04
CA LYS A 35 -9.75 1.91 7.26
C LYS A 35 -8.39 1.90 7.94
N ALA A 36 -8.18 1.02 8.92
CA ALA A 36 -6.90 0.89 9.60
C ALA A 36 -5.79 0.46 8.63
N ARG A 37 -6.04 -0.50 7.75
CA ARG A 37 -5.06 -0.92 6.74
C ARG A 37 -4.77 0.18 5.72
N ASP A 38 -5.78 0.93 5.26
CA ASP A 38 -5.54 2.06 4.37
C ASP A 38 -4.70 3.17 5.06
N THR A 39 -4.95 3.44 6.33
CA THR A 39 -4.11 4.35 7.12
C THR A 39 -2.68 3.83 7.26
N GLN A 40 -2.52 2.52 7.47
CA GLN A 40 -1.20 1.89 7.51
C GLN A 40 -0.46 2.06 6.19
N ARG A 41 -1.11 1.84 5.04
CA ARG A 41 -0.52 2.07 3.70
C ARG A 41 0.09 3.46 3.57
N ILE A 42 -0.65 4.51 3.97
CA ILE A 42 -0.16 5.88 3.92
C ILE A 42 1.06 6.10 4.83
N ASN A 43 1.02 5.54 6.03
CA ASN A 43 2.15 5.63 6.96
C ASN A 43 3.38 4.89 6.41
N ASP A 44 3.17 3.73 5.80
CA ASP A 44 4.22 2.95 5.15
C ASP A 44 4.84 3.72 3.98
N MET A 45 4.01 4.33 3.10
CA MET A 45 4.50 5.19 2.02
C MET A 45 5.35 6.34 2.57
N THR A 46 4.88 7.02 3.61
CA THR A 46 5.63 8.11 4.25
C THR A 46 6.98 7.62 4.81
N THR A 47 7.01 6.42 5.36
CA THR A 47 8.21 5.81 5.93
C THR A 47 9.21 5.45 4.84
N ILE A 48 8.74 4.84 3.75
CA ILE A 48 9.56 4.49 2.59
C ILE A 48 10.13 5.75 1.93
N VAL A 49 9.31 6.80 1.75
CA VAL A 49 9.76 8.08 1.17
C VAL A 49 10.90 8.71 2.01
N LYS A 50 10.80 8.65 3.33
CA LYS A 50 11.88 9.16 4.21
C LYS A 50 13.17 8.36 4.00
N ALA A 51 13.09 7.04 3.89
CA ALA A 51 14.25 6.20 3.64
C ALA A 51 14.85 6.44 2.25
N LEU A 52 14.01 6.57 1.22
CA LEU A 52 14.45 6.94 -0.14
C LEU A 52 15.18 8.29 -0.16
N ASN A 53 14.66 9.28 0.55
CA ASN A 53 15.32 10.58 0.66
C ASN A 53 16.66 10.50 1.42
N SER A 54 16.76 9.63 2.43
CA SER A 54 18.03 9.37 3.13
C SER A 54 19.05 8.69 2.20
N TYR A 55 18.60 7.69 1.44
CA TYR A 55 19.41 7.03 0.41
C TYR A 55 19.92 8.05 -0.63
N LYS A 56 19.00 8.86 -1.20
CA LYS A 56 19.36 9.92 -2.15
C LYS A 56 20.36 10.91 -1.57
N SER A 57 20.20 11.31 -0.31
CA SER A 57 21.12 12.25 0.35
C SER A 57 22.53 11.68 0.48
N GLU A 58 22.68 10.35 0.61
CA GLU A 58 23.96 9.67 0.71
C GLU A 58 24.57 9.32 -0.66
N LYS A 59 23.73 8.83 -1.58
CA LYS A 59 24.18 8.29 -2.88
C LYS A 59 24.10 9.31 -4.03
N GLY A 60 23.35 10.41 -3.85
CA GLY A 60 23.15 11.45 -4.86
C GLY A 60 22.00 11.19 -5.83
N HIS A 61 21.40 10.00 -5.82
CA HIS A 61 20.29 9.59 -6.67
C HIS A 61 19.34 8.63 -5.94
N TYR A 62 18.14 8.44 -6.45
CA TYR A 62 17.26 7.37 -5.97
C TYR A 62 17.73 6.00 -6.46
N PRO A 63 17.40 4.91 -5.75
CA PRO A 63 17.76 3.56 -6.19
C PRO A 63 17.24 3.27 -7.59
N ASN A 64 18.11 2.77 -8.47
CA ASN A 64 17.74 2.31 -9.82
C ASN A 64 17.98 0.81 -10.01
N GLU A 65 18.27 0.12 -8.93
CA GLU A 65 18.53 -1.31 -8.94
C GLU A 65 17.20 -2.06 -8.83
N THR A 66 16.90 -2.87 -9.84
CA THR A 66 15.89 -3.92 -9.70
C THR A 66 16.57 -5.13 -9.04
N PRO A 67 16.21 -5.48 -7.79
CA PRO A 67 16.78 -6.65 -7.15
C PRO A 67 16.55 -7.90 -8.00
N SER A 68 17.59 -8.71 -8.14
CA SER A 68 17.48 -10.04 -8.75
C SER A 68 16.47 -10.88 -7.97
N GLY A 69 15.28 -11.05 -8.52
CA GLY A 69 14.26 -11.92 -7.93
C GLY A 69 12.93 -11.24 -7.56
N SER A 70 12.84 -9.92 -7.60
CA SER A 70 11.51 -9.30 -7.52
C SER A 70 10.74 -9.65 -8.79
N MET A 71 9.54 -10.19 -8.65
CA MET A 71 8.64 -10.44 -9.78
C MET A 71 8.16 -9.10 -10.32
N GLY A 72 9.03 -8.44 -11.13
CA GLY A 72 8.76 -7.14 -11.70
C GLY A 72 7.62 -7.22 -12.73
N TYR A 73 6.63 -6.39 -12.55
CA TYR A 73 5.68 -6.07 -13.61
C TYR A 73 6.23 -4.86 -14.37
N ASN A 74 6.55 -5.03 -15.65
CA ASN A 74 7.04 -3.94 -16.51
C ASN A 74 8.19 -3.12 -15.87
N ASN A 75 9.19 -3.77 -15.33
CA ASN A 75 10.32 -3.17 -14.60
C ASN A 75 9.97 -2.50 -13.25
N TRP A 76 8.73 -2.60 -12.78
CA TRP A 76 8.39 -2.18 -11.43
C TRP A 76 8.86 -3.20 -10.40
N GLU A 77 9.50 -2.72 -9.36
CA GLU A 77 9.73 -3.51 -8.16
C GLU A 77 8.46 -3.55 -7.33
N ILE A 78 8.01 -4.75 -6.93
CA ILE A 78 6.73 -4.93 -6.23
C ILE A 78 6.91 -5.74 -4.94
N SER A 79 6.11 -5.43 -3.93
CA SER A 79 6.20 -6.04 -2.60
C SER A 79 5.60 -7.44 -2.49
N ILE A 80 5.18 -8.05 -3.61
CA ILE A 80 4.51 -9.35 -3.63
C ILE A 80 5.53 -10.50 -3.57
N GLY A 81 5.09 -11.61 -3.00
CA GLY A 81 5.89 -12.79 -2.79
C GLY A 81 6.29 -12.90 -1.32
N ASP A 82 7.46 -13.41 -1.07
CA ASP A 82 8.03 -13.51 0.28
C ASP A 82 8.42 -12.14 0.86
N GLY A 83 8.30 -11.07 0.05
CA GLY A 83 8.65 -9.70 0.45
C GLY A 83 10.11 -9.51 0.84
N ALA A 84 10.91 -10.59 0.74
CA ALA A 84 12.26 -10.61 1.27
C ALA A 84 13.20 -9.66 0.54
N ASN A 85 12.89 -9.31 -0.70
CA ASN A 85 13.77 -8.51 -1.54
C ASN A 85 13.17 -7.16 -1.96
N PHE A 86 11.95 -6.83 -1.51
CA PHE A 86 11.36 -5.54 -1.85
C PHE A 86 12.16 -4.41 -1.22
N MET A 87 12.79 -3.60 -2.08
CA MET A 87 13.63 -2.46 -1.69
C MET A 87 14.74 -2.85 -0.67
N GLU A 88 15.40 -3.97 -0.89
CA GLU A 88 16.49 -4.50 -0.06
C GLU A 88 17.60 -3.46 0.18
N TYR A 89 17.86 -2.61 -0.80
CA TYR A 89 18.83 -1.52 -0.71
C TYR A 89 18.47 -0.46 0.35
N LEU A 90 17.26 -0.47 0.90
CA LEU A 90 16.85 0.40 2.00
C LEU A 90 17.12 -0.18 3.40
N GLU A 91 17.65 -1.39 3.54
CA GLU A 91 17.90 -2.03 4.85
C GLU A 91 18.82 -1.23 5.77
N SER A 92 19.73 -0.44 5.19
CA SER A 92 20.58 0.48 5.97
C SER A 92 19.82 1.69 6.54
N TYR A 93 18.65 2.00 6.01
CA TYR A 93 17.82 3.16 6.37
C TYR A 93 16.53 2.76 7.08
N LEU A 94 16.11 1.52 6.90
CA LEU A 94 14.92 0.93 7.53
C LEU A 94 15.25 -0.45 8.10
N PRO A 95 14.86 -0.75 9.35
CA PRO A 95 15.06 -2.08 9.93
C PRO A 95 14.38 -3.20 9.13
N LYS A 96 13.29 -2.86 8.45
CA LYS A 96 12.56 -3.72 7.53
C LYS A 96 11.71 -2.83 6.62
N THR A 97 11.78 -3.05 5.32
CA THR A 97 10.92 -2.35 4.36
C THR A 97 9.46 -2.79 4.53
N PRO A 98 8.53 -1.84 4.71
CA PRO A 98 7.11 -2.16 4.80
C PRO A 98 6.60 -2.82 3.52
N VAL A 99 5.65 -3.73 3.67
CA VAL A 99 4.88 -4.34 2.59
C VAL A 99 3.40 -4.16 2.84
N ASP A 100 2.57 -4.24 1.80
CA ASP A 100 1.13 -4.07 1.96
C ASP A 100 0.56 -5.01 3.03
N PRO A 101 -0.33 -4.56 3.92
CA PRO A 101 -0.90 -5.39 4.99
C PRO A 101 -1.61 -6.65 4.51
N LEU A 102 -2.11 -6.67 3.27
CA LEU A 102 -2.68 -7.85 2.65
C LEU A 102 -1.68 -8.58 1.77
N ASN A 103 -0.80 -7.82 1.11
CA ASN A 103 0.27 -8.28 0.21
C ASN A 103 -0.18 -9.46 -0.68
N ARG A 104 -1.22 -9.23 -1.48
CA ARG A 104 -1.93 -10.28 -2.19
C ARG A 104 -2.12 -9.95 -3.66
N LEU A 105 -1.87 -10.95 -4.53
CA LEU A 105 -2.30 -10.99 -5.92
C LEU A 105 -3.63 -11.75 -6.05
N ALA A 106 -4.52 -11.26 -6.88
CA ALA A 106 -5.74 -11.97 -7.28
C ALA A 106 -5.61 -12.46 -8.73
N GLY A 107 -4.68 -13.37 -8.99
CA GLY A 107 -4.42 -13.92 -10.33
C GLY A 107 -3.12 -13.41 -10.96
N ALA A 108 -3.02 -13.36 -12.30
CA ALA A 108 -1.90 -12.71 -12.97
C ALA A 108 -1.82 -11.23 -12.57
N ILE A 109 -0.60 -10.67 -12.58
CA ILE A 109 -0.40 -9.24 -12.33
C ILE A 109 -1.07 -8.49 -13.49
N ASP A 110 -2.29 -8.06 -13.25
CA ASP A 110 -3.05 -7.24 -14.17
C ASP A 110 -3.54 -6.03 -13.40
N LEU A 111 -2.92 -4.88 -13.66
CA LEU A 111 -3.29 -3.61 -13.04
C LEU A 111 -4.69 -3.14 -13.46
N SER A 112 -5.28 -3.74 -14.51
CA SER A 112 -6.67 -3.48 -14.90
C SER A 112 -7.68 -4.14 -13.95
N SER A 113 -7.27 -5.18 -13.21
CA SER A 113 -8.10 -5.93 -12.24
C SER A 113 -7.82 -5.48 -10.80
N ARG A 114 -7.96 -4.18 -10.52
CA ARG A 114 -7.55 -3.52 -9.27
C ARG A 114 -8.19 -4.08 -8.00
N ASP A 115 -9.44 -4.50 -8.05
CA ASP A 115 -10.30 -4.72 -6.88
C ASP A 115 -9.81 -5.79 -5.88
N LYS A 116 -8.76 -6.54 -6.23
CA LYS A 116 -8.29 -7.68 -5.42
C LYS A 116 -6.79 -7.78 -5.28
N THR A 117 -6.06 -6.82 -5.83
CA THR A 117 -4.59 -6.82 -5.86
C THR A 117 -4.07 -5.75 -4.91
N PHE A 118 -3.26 -6.16 -3.93
CA PHE A 118 -2.76 -5.30 -2.87
C PHE A 118 -1.26 -5.45 -2.76
N PHE A 119 -0.50 -4.47 -3.24
CA PHE A 119 0.96 -4.40 -3.11
C PHE A 119 1.48 -2.97 -3.20
N TYR A 120 2.71 -2.77 -2.76
CA TYR A 120 3.49 -1.58 -3.00
C TYR A 120 4.35 -1.79 -4.24
N ALA A 121 4.57 -0.72 -4.98
CA ALA A 121 5.34 -0.71 -6.20
C ALA A 121 6.30 0.48 -6.22
N TYR A 122 7.51 0.26 -6.72
CA TYR A 122 8.52 1.28 -6.90
C TYR A 122 9.13 1.16 -8.29
N HIS A 123 9.41 2.28 -8.93
CA HIS A 123 10.15 2.34 -10.18
C HIS A 123 10.97 3.61 -10.27
N HIS A 124 12.21 3.49 -10.78
CA HIS A 124 13.08 4.60 -11.08
C HIS A 124 13.11 4.83 -12.59
N TYR A 125 12.90 6.08 -13.00
CA TYR A 125 12.93 6.52 -14.38
C TYR A 125 14.20 7.33 -14.65
N ASP A 126 15.05 6.82 -15.53
CA ASP A 126 16.29 7.49 -15.91
C ASP A 126 16.01 8.56 -16.98
N SER A 127 16.51 9.79 -16.76
CA SER A 127 16.37 10.91 -17.70
C SER A 127 17.08 10.67 -19.03
N THR A 128 18.04 9.75 -19.08
CA THR A 128 18.80 9.42 -20.30
C THR A 128 18.06 8.47 -21.22
N ASP A 129 17.00 7.81 -20.75
CA ASP A 129 16.18 6.90 -21.56
C ASP A 129 14.96 7.64 -22.15
N PRO A 130 14.97 7.95 -23.45
CA PRO A 130 13.88 8.68 -24.09
C PRO A 130 12.56 7.89 -24.13
N VAL A 131 12.61 6.57 -23.98
CA VAL A 131 11.42 5.68 -23.99
C VAL A 131 10.74 5.71 -22.64
N TYR A 132 11.49 5.88 -21.57
CA TYR A 132 10.98 5.81 -20.20
C TYR A 132 10.70 7.17 -19.54
N ASN A 133 11.02 8.29 -20.19
CA ASN A 133 10.73 9.62 -19.64
C ASN A 133 9.24 9.98 -19.69
N HIS A 134 8.38 9.13 -20.17
CA HIS A 134 6.91 9.22 -20.20
C HIS A 134 6.29 10.62 -20.33
N GLY A 135 7.06 11.59 -20.85
CA GLY A 135 6.58 12.97 -21.07
C GLY A 135 6.34 13.75 -19.76
N CYS A 136 6.91 13.33 -18.64
CA CYS A 136 6.79 14.03 -17.35
C CYS A 136 7.45 15.42 -17.35
N GLY A 137 8.24 15.73 -18.36
CA GLY A 137 8.90 17.05 -18.47
C GLY A 137 9.95 17.32 -17.41
N PHE A 138 10.35 16.31 -16.63
CA PHE A 138 11.48 16.44 -15.71
C PHE A 138 12.79 16.48 -16.49
N ALA A 139 13.65 17.42 -16.13
CA ALA A 139 14.99 17.53 -16.71
C ALA A 139 15.97 16.49 -16.11
N SER A 140 15.60 15.87 -15.01
CA SER A 140 16.37 14.89 -14.27
C SER A 140 15.59 13.59 -14.11
N SER A 141 16.27 12.54 -13.70
CA SER A 141 15.68 11.28 -13.30
C SER A 141 14.66 11.47 -12.17
N TYR A 142 13.74 10.56 -12.01
CA TYR A 142 12.75 10.58 -10.94
C TYR A 142 12.33 9.16 -10.55
N ALA A 143 11.83 9.01 -9.35
CA ALA A 143 11.25 7.74 -8.90
C ALA A 143 9.74 7.88 -8.66
N VAL A 144 9.02 6.77 -8.77
CA VAL A 144 7.60 6.67 -8.44
C VAL A 144 7.43 5.58 -7.41
N LEU A 145 6.77 5.93 -6.31
CA LEU A 145 6.33 5.00 -5.26
C LEU A 145 4.81 4.98 -5.22
N ALA A 146 4.22 3.80 -5.23
CA ALA A 146 2.77 3.65 -5.33
C ALA A 146 2.23 2.44 -4.54
N PHE A 147 0.92 2.42 -4.31
CA PHE A 147 0.20 1.20 -3.96
C PHE A 147 -1.06 1.04 -4.81
N THR A 148 -1.44 -0.21 -5.08
CA THR A 148 -2.44 -0.54 -6.09
C THR A 148 -3.86 -0.17 -5.69
N THR A 149 -4.31 -0.56 -4.49
CA THR A 149 -5.75 -0.50 -4.16
C THR A 149 -5.98 -0.09 -2.72
N THR A 150 -6.96 0.79 -2.50
CA THR A 150 -7.55 1.08 -1.18
C THR A 150 -8.75 0.16 -0.92
N GLU A 151 -8.99 -0.18 0.32
CA GLU A 151 -10.14 -1.00 0.71
C GLU A 151 -11.40 -0.19 1.03
N VAL A 152 -11.21 1.09 1.32
CA VAL A 152 -12.30 2.04 1.53
C VAL A 152 -12.18 3.09 0.45
N ASN A 153 -13.21 3.19 -0.39
CA ASN A 153 -13.26 4.18 -1.48
C ASN A 153 -13.35 5.60 -0.88
N SER A 154 -12.22 6.09 -0.37
CA SER A 154 -12.12 7.43 0.19
C SER A 154 -11.35 8.31 -0.79
N ASN A 155 -11.99 9.37 -1.26
CA ASN A 155 -11.34 10.43 -2.05
C ASN A 155 -10.17 11.12 -1.29
N LYS A 156 -9.95 10.77 -0.03
CA LYS A 156 -8.87 11.30 0.82
C LYS A 156 -7.48 10.84 0.42
N PHE A 157 -7.36 9.71 -0.28
CA PHE A 157 -6.06 9.11 -0.62
C PHE A 157 -5.69 9.29 -2.10
N LYS A 158 -6.40 10.16 -2.81
CA LYS A 158 -6.14 10.44 -4.22
C LYS A 158 -5.01 11.46 -4.41
N GLU A 159 -3.86 11.24 -3.82
CA GLU A 159 -2.64 11.79 -4.39
C GLU A 159 -2.28 10.92 -5.59
N ARG A 160 -2.62 11.41 -6.76
CA ARG A 160 -2.34 10.76 -8.03
C ARG A 160 -1.24 11.55 -8.71
N ALA A 161 -0.09 10.94 -8.80
CA ALA A 161 0.97 11.47 -9.64
C ALA A 161 0.55 11.31 -11.10
N THR A 162 0.44 12.41 -11.82
CA THR A 162 0.19 12.41 -13.25
C THR A 162 1.35 13.11 -13.96
N CYS A 163 1.86 12.48 -15.01
CA CYS A 163 2.88 13.06 -15.86
C CYS A 163 2.37 13.19 -17.29
N GLY A 164 1.93 14.37 -17.66
CA GLY A 164 1.54 14.69 -19.03
C GLY A 164 0.44 13.76 -19.55
N THR A 165 0.51 13.44 -20.86
CA THR A 165 -0.47 12.59 -21.54
C THR A 165 -0.11 11.10 -21.58
N PHE A 166 1.10 10.72 -21.17
CA PHE A 166 1.64 9.37 -21.40
C PHE A 166 1.72 8.50 -20.16
N ALA A 167 1.74 9.06 -18.97
CA ALA A 167 1.80 8.29 -17.74
C ALA A 167 0.74 8.78 -16.76
N ASP A 168 -0.41 8.13 -16.76
CA ASP A 168 -1.46 8.31 -15.77
C ASP A 168 -1.41 7.14 -14.78
N TRP A 169 -0.43 7.19 -13.85
CA TRP A 169 -0.35 6.21 -12.76
C TRP A 169 -1.59 6.23 -11.86
N GLY A 170 -2.40 7.29 -11.95
CA GLY A 170 -3.71 7.34 -11.31
C GLY A 170 -4.71 6.34 -11.88
N ASN A 171 -4.49 5.84 -13.10
CA ASN A 171 -5.26 4.74 -13.67
C ASN A 171 -4.71 3.37 -13.25
N GLU A 172 -3.45 3.28 -12.84
CA GLU A 172 -2.79 2.04 -12.44
C GLU A 172 -2.78 1.85 -10.91
N PHE A 173 -2.71 2.94 -10.16
CA PHE A 173 -2.59 2.95 -8.70
C PHE A 173 -3.63 3.87 -8.06
N ASP A 174 -4.15 3.47 -6.90
CA ASP A 174 -5.03 4.33 -6.10
C ASP A 174 -4.26 5.45 -5.40
N TYR A 175 -2.95 5.28 -5.24
CA TYR A 175 -2.05 6.26 -4.66
C TYR A 175 -0.67 6.16 -5.31
N SER A 176 -0.10 7.28 -5.70
CA SER A 176 1.25 7.35 -6.24
C SER A 176 1.92 8.68 -5.91
N ILE A 177 3.20 8.64 -5.59
CA ILE A 177 4.06 9.80 -5.32
C ILE A 177 5.18 9.82 -6.34
N ILE A 178 5.44 10.98 -6.94
CA ILE A 178 6.64 11.23 -7.73
C ILE A 178 7.71 11.87 -6.86
N LEU A 179 8.92 11.36 -6.96
CA LEU A 179 10.11 11.78 -6.25
C LEU A 179 11.13 12.29 -7.28
N PRO A 180 11.22 13.59 -7.58
CA PRO A 180 12.18 14.14 -8.54
C PRO A 180 13.60 14.14 -7.96
N GLU A 181 14.60 13.88 -8.81
CA GLU A 181 16.04 14.02 -8.50
C GLU A 181 16.54 15.46 -8.60
#